data_d761a210c0d9a7d0d0aedabb1fc97fb5
#
_entry.id   d761a210c0d9a7d0d0aedabb1fc97fb5
#
_cell.length_a   1.000
_cell.length_b   1.000
_cell.length_c   1.000
_cell.angle_alpha   90.00
_cell.angle_beta   90.00
_cell.angle_gamma   90.00
#
_symmetry.space_group_name_H-M   'P 1'
#
loop_
_entity.id
_entity.type
_entity.pdbx_description
1 polymer ?
#
loop_
_entity_poly.entity_id
_entity_poly.type
_entity_poly.pdbx_seq_one_letter_code
_entity_poly.pdbx_strand_id
1 'polypeptide(L)'
;FLECSTKRMLNQEGWTERVVGIRDWAAWIGQGVHAGLAYWYAPKEGVAMPDEVIGSGHLEFVRQYDHALKSGRIIPNTFYVSEAKAHIERCLEYAMKNDLLPTGFEVERVEQSLGDYNCILDVVGKKNGKPTFIDWKVKNKLRLDYLDQELEKYRYDWKEARHYPWALSEVTGQRVEEYSVVMFILGPQFKVVQRTYEVNWKVVERWAQGCMGPKL
;
A
#
# COMPACT_ATOMS: atom_id res chain seq x y z
N PHE A 1 18.38 -0.19 -21.89
CA PHE A 1 17.30 -1.17 -22.05
C PHE A 1 16.59 -0.86 -23.36
N LEU A 2 16.88 -1.64 -24.40
CA LEU A 2 16.16 -1.58 -25.67
C LEU A 2 14.77 -2.18 -25.44
N GLU A 3 13.74 -1.37 -25.47
CA GLU A 3 12.37 -1.88 -25.54
C GLU A 3 12.24 -2.69 -26.84
N CYS A 4 11.67 -3.89 -26.72
CA CYS A 4 11.34 -4.68 -27.89
C CYS A 4 10.51 -3.82 -28.86
N SER A 5 10.90 -3.78 -30.15
CA SER A 5 10.22 -2.97 -31.17
C SER A 5 8.72 -3.22 -31.24
N THR A 6 8.29 -4.47 -31.04
CA THR A 6 6.88 -4.86 -30.95
C THR A 6 6.17 -4.21 -29.75
N LYS A 7 6.81 -4.17 -28.57
CA LYS A 7 6.26 -3.53 -27.40
C LYS A 7 6.11 -2.02 -27.58
N ARG A 8 7.09 -1.39 -28.22
CA ARG A 8 7.06 0.04 -28.56
C ARG A 8 5.94 0.36 -29.55
N MET A 9 5.76 -0.46 -30.58
CA MET A 9 4.68 -0.33 -31.55
C MET A 9 3.31 -0.49 -30.90
N LEU A 10 3.12 -1.53 -30.08
CA LEU A 10 1.87 -1.76 -29.35
C LEU A 10 1.55 -0.62 -28.37
N ASN A 11 2.57 -0.02 -27.72
CA ASN A 11 2.40 1.14 -26.89
C ASN A 11 1.96 2.37 -27.69
N GLN A 12 2.56 2.59 -28.88
CA GLN A 12 2.19 3.70 -29.77
C GLN A 12 0.75 3.59 -30.27
N GLU A 13 0.28 2.36 -30.50
CA GLU A 13 -1.11 2.08 -30.92
C GLU A 13 -2.11 2.01 -29.76
N GLY A 14 -1.67 2.20 -28.51
CA GLY A 14 -2.51 2.12 -27.32
C GLY A 14 -2.99 0.70 -26.97
N TRP A 15 -2.47 -0.34 -27.64
CA TRP A 15 -2.89 -1.73 -27.41
C TRP A 15 -2.46 -2.27 -26.07
N THR A 16 -1.30 -1.86 -25.55
CA THR A 16 -0.81 -2.33 -24.25
C THR A 16 -1.61 -1.74 -23.09
N GLU A 17 -2.25 -0.58 -23.26
CA GLU A 17 -3.13 0.02 -22.28
C GLU A 17 -4.51 -0.67 -22.24
N ARG A 18 -4.88 -1.38 -23.30
CA ARG A 18 -6.17 -2.10 -23.38
C ARG A 18 -6.15 -3.45 -22.70
N VAL A 19 -4.99 -4.06 -22.53
CA VAL A 19 -4.87 -5.37 -21.88
C VAL A 19 -4.46 -5.20 -20.44
N VAL A 20 -5.24 -5.77 -19.52
CA VAL A 20 -4.91 -5.80 -18.09
C VAL A 20 -3.66 -6.67 -17.89
N GLY A 21 -2.62 -6.06 -17.38
CA GLY A 21 -1.37 -6.76 -17.06
C GLY A 21 -1.38 -7.36 -15.66
N ILE A 22 -0.39 -8.23 -15.40
CA ILE A 22 -0.20 -8.84 -14.08
C ILE A 22 0.02 -7.80 -12.96
N ARG A 23 0.61 -6.65 -13.31
CA ARG A 23 0.82 -5.54 -12.36
C ARG A 23 -0.48 -4.86 -11.97
N ASP A 24 -1.39 -4.62 -12.93
CA ASP A 24 -2.72 -4.06 -12.67
C ASP A 24 -3.51 -4.99 -11.77
N TRP A 25 -3.50 -6.29 -12.10
CA TRP A 25 -4.20 -7.31 -11.33
C TRP A 25 -3.70 -7.38 -9.89
N ALA A 26 -2.38 -7.38 -9.69
CA ALA A 26 -1.77 -7.34 -8.37
C ALA A 26 -2.11 -6.05 -7.60
N ALA A 27 -2.17 -4.90 -8.30
CA ALA A 27 -2.56 -3.63 -7.70
C ALA A 27 -4.02 -3.64 -7.24
N TRP A 28 -4.94 -4.24 -8.01
CA TRP A 28 -6.35 -4.35 -7.62
C TRP A 28 -6.55 -5.24 -6.39
N ILE A 29 -5.80 -6.36 -6.29
CA ILE A 29 -5.77 -7.18 -5.08
C ILE A 29 -5.26 -6.33 -3.90
N GLY A 30 -4.18 -5.58 -4.09
CA GLY A 30 -3.64 -4.67 -3.08
C GLY A 30 -4.67 -3.65 -2.60
N GLN A 31 -5.36 -2.98 -3.52
CA GLN A 31 -6.42 -2.02 -3.20
C GLN A 31 -7.58 -2.67 -2.43
N GLY A 32 -7.98 -3.90 -2.78
CA GLY A 32 -8.96 -4.65 -2.02
C GLY A 32 -8.49 -4.95 -0.59
N VAL A 33 -7.24 -5.34 -0.40
CA VAL A 33 -6.68 -5.55 0.94
C VAL A 33 -6.67 -4.25 1.74
N HIS A 34 -6.21 -3.13 1.14
CA HIS A 34 -6.20 -1.81 1.80
C HIS A 34 -7.61 -1.38 2.22
N ALA A 35 -8.62 -1.53 1.35
CA ALA A 35 -9.99 -1.18 1.67
C ALA A 35 -10.55 -1.98 2.86
N GLY A 36 -10.30 -3.28 2.91
CA GLY A 36 -10.69 -4.11 4.03
C GLY A 36 -9.95 -3.75 5.33
N LEU A 37 -8.64 -3.49 5.27
CA LEU A 37 -7.85 -3.07 6.42
C LEU A 37 -8.28 -1.67 6.91
N ALA A 38 -8.54 -0.74 5.99
CA ALA A 38 -9.07 0.58 6.33
C ALA A 38 -10.40 0.45 7.06
N TYR A 39 -11.30 -0.44 6.60
CA TYR A 39 -12.55 -0.72 7.27
C TYR A 39 -12.34 -1.34 8.66
N TRP A 40 -11.38 -2.26 8.83
CA TRP A 40 -11.06 -2.91 10.10
C TRP A 40 -10.50 -1.95 11.14
N TYR A 41 -9.53 -1.11 10.76
CA TYR A 41 -8.81 -0.22 11.66
C TYR A 41 -9.44 1.18 11.80
N ALA A 42 -10.47 1.52 11.00
CA ALA A 42 -11.10 2.83 11.12
C ALA A 42 -11.64 3.07 12.53
N PRO A 43 -11.34 4.22 13.15
CA PRO A 43 -11.98 4.62 14.40
C PRO A 43 -13.49 4.70 14.19
N LYS A 44 -14.25 3.88 14.92
CA LYS A 44 -15.71 3.83 14.82
C LYS A 44 -16.33 3.37 16.11
N GLU A 45 -17.61 3.67 16.29
CA GLU A 45 -18.43 3.09 17.34
C GLU A 45 -18.79 1.66 16.97
N GLY A 46 -18.41 0.69 17.80
CA GLY A 46 -18.67 -0.73 17.60
C GLY A 46 -17.51 -1.50 16.97
N VAL A 47 -17.68 -2.82 16.95
CA VAL A 47 -16.70 -3.77 16.40
C VAL A 47 -17.06 -4.08 14.95
N ALA A 48 -16.08 -3.98 14.05
CA ALA A 48 -16.26 -4.39 12.66
C ALA A 48 -16.52 -5.90 12.59
N MET A 49 -17.54 -6.29 11.84
CA MET A 49 -17.83 -7.71 11.62
C MET A 49 -16.89 -8.25 10.53
N PRO A 50 -16.36 -9.48 10.68
CA PRO A 50 -15.46 -10.08 9.69
C PRO A 50 -16.00 -10.06 8.26
N ASP A 51 -17.28 -10.36 8.08
CA ASP A 51 -17.92 -10.38 6.76
C ASP A 51 -17.97 -8.98 6.10
N GLU A 52 -18.12 -7.93 6.90
CA GLU A 52 -18.09 -6.54 6.41
C GLU A 52 -16.67 -6.13 5.97
N VAL A 53 -15.67 -6.56 6.72
CA VAL A 53 -14.25 -6.31 6.39
C VAL A 53 -13.88 -6.97 5.06
N ILE A 54 -14.20 -8.26 4.92
CA ILE A 54 -13.98 -9.03 3.70
C ILE A 54 -14.80 -8.45 2.54
N GLY A 55 -16.08 -8.14 2.80
CA GLY A 55 -16.98 -7.52 1.84
C GLY A 55 -16.46 -6.19 1.29
N SER A 56 -15.91 -5.34 2.13
CA SER A 56 -15.28 -4.08 1.73
C SER A 56 -14.10 -4.32 0.79
N GLY A 57 -13.23 -5.27 1.10
CA GLY A 57 -12.12 -5.66 0.24
C GLY A 57 -12.55 -6.20 -1.11
N HIS A 58 -13.54 -7.07 -1.14
CA HIS A 58 -14.11 -7.61 -2.38
C HIS A 58 -14.78 -6.54 -3.23
N LEU A 59 -15.52 -5.62 -2.61
CA LEU A 59 -16.21 -4.55 -3.31
C LEU A 59 -15.21 -3.64 -4.04
N GLU A 60 -14.13 -3.25 -3.38
CA GLU A 60 -13.10 -2.41 -4.01
C GLU A 60 -12.43 -3.14 -5.19
N PHE A 61 -12.08 -4.41 -5.04
CA PHE A 61 -11.53 -5.20 -6.14
C PHE A 61 -12.52 -5.26 -7.32
N VAL A 62 -13.80 -5.55 -7.08
CA VAL A 62 -14.83 -5.62 -8.11
C VAL A 62 -15.00 -4.25 -8.79
N ARG A 63 -14.93 -3.16 -8.04
CA ARG A 63 -14.99 -1.81 -8.60
C ARG A 63 -13.88 -1.55 -9.61
N GLN A 64 -12.64 -1.96 -9.32
CA GLN A 64 -11.52 -1.84 -10.25
C GLN A 64 -11.71 -2.72 -11.50
N TYR A 65 -12.16 -3.95 -11.29
CA TYR A 65 -12.46 -4.89 -12.36
C TYR A 65 -13.54 -4.35 -13.30
N ASP A 66 -14.67 -3.88 -12.77
CA ASP A 66 -15.77 -3.32 -13.54
C ASP A 66 -15.37 -2.04 -14.27
N HIS A 67 -14.56 -1.18 -13.63
CA HIS A 67 -14.02 0.01 -14.28
C HIS A 67 -13.16 -0.35 -15.49
N ALA A 68 -12.31 -1.36 -15.38
CA ALA A 68 -11.51 -1.83 -16.49
C ALA A 68 -12.38 -2.36 -17.65
N LEU A 69 -13.42 -3.15 -17.36
CA LEU A 69 -14.36 -3.62 -18.38
C LEU A 69 -15.11 -2.46 -19.06
N LYS A 70 -15.65 -1.52 -18.28
CA LYS A 70 -16.35 -0.34 -18.81
C LYS A 70 -15.47 0.57 -19.65
N SER A 71 -14.18 0.63 -19.35
CA SER A 71 -13.18 1.36 -20.15
C SER A 71 -12.69 0.59 -21.39
N GLY A 72 -13.28 -0.58 -21.66
CA GLY A 72 -12.94 -1.40 -22.82
C GLY A 72 -11.63 -2.16 -22.71
N ARG A 73 -11.08 -2.32 -21.50
CA ARG A 73 -9.86 -3.12 -21.28
C ARG A 73 -10.15 -4.62 -21.39
N ILE A 74 -9.23 -5.34 -21.96
CA ILE A 74 -9.30 -6.80 -22.11
C ILE A 74 -8.66 -7.43 -20.87
N ILE A 75 -9.45 -8.24 -20.15
CA ILE A 75 -8.94 -9.01 -19.02
C ILE A 75 -8.59 -10.42 -19.51
N PRO A 76 -7.31 -10.84 -19.40
CA PRO A 76 -6.92 -12.18 -19.78
C PRO A 76 -7.68 -13.27 -19.03
N ASN A 77 -8.03 -14.34 -19.71
CA ASN A 77 -8.74 -15.49 -19.11
C ASN A 77 -7.90 -16.26 -18.08
N THR A 78 -6.63 -15.93 -17.94
CA THR A 78 -5.74 -16.45 -16.89
C THR A 78 -5.88 -15.71 -15.55
N PHE A 79 -6.67 -14.64 -15.49
CA PHE A 79 -6.91 -13.86 -14.27
C PHE A 79 -8.29 -14.23 -13.69
N TYR A 80 -8.29 -15.04 -12.64
CA TYR A 80 -9.51 -15.54 -12.00
C TYR A 80 -9.93 -14.64 -10.85
N VAL A 81 -11.14 -14.06 -10.96
CA VAL A 81 -11.74 -13.21 -9.91
C VAL A 81 -11.83 -13.95 -8.57
N SER A 82 -12.16 -15.25 -8.61
CA SER A 82 -12.23 -16.08 -7.40
C SER A 82 -10.88 -16.21 -6.69
N GLU A 83 -9.79 -16.35 -7.44
CA GLU A 83 -8.43 -16.40 -6.88
C GLU A 83 -8.04 -15.07 -6.24
N ALA A 84 -8.34 -13.96 -6.93
CA ALA A 84 -8.07 -12.62 -6.39
C ALA A 84 -8.84 -12.38 -5.07
N LYS A 85 -10.12 -12.74 -5.02
CA LYS A 85 -10.93 -12.66 -3.81
C LYS A 85 -10.38 -13.53 -2.69
N ALA A 86 -9.97 -14.76 -2.98
CA ALA A 86 -9.34 -15.65 -1.98
C ALA A 86 -8.02 -15.08 -1.42
N HIS A 87 -7.23 -14.39 -2.25
CA HIS A 87 -6.04 -13.68 -1.77
C HIS A 87 -6.39 -12.52 -0.82
N ILE A 88 -7.42 -11.75 -1.14
CA ILE A 88 -7.91 -10.66 -0.30
C ILE A 88 -8.40 -11.21 1.04
N GLU A 89 -9.28 -12.21 1.02
CA GLU A 89 -9.79 -12.89 2.23
C GLU A 89 -8.65 -13.34 3.13
N ARG A 90 -7.68 -14.05 2.56
CA ARG A 90 -6.54 -14.57 3.31
C ARG A 90 -5.73 -13.49 4.03
N CYS A 91 -5.52 -12.33 3.38
CA CYS A 91 -4.85 -11.20 3.99
C CYS A 91 -5.67 -10.60 5.14
N LEU A 92 -6.97 -10.40 4.92
CA LEU A 92 -7.88 -9.80 5.88
C LEU A 92 -8.12 -10.71 7.08
N GLU A 93 -8.33 -12.01 6.85
CA GLU A 93 -8.44 -12.98 7.93
C GLU A 93 -7.18 -13.04 8.80
N TYR A 94 -6.01 -12.96 8.16
CA TYR A 94 -4.75 -12.90 8.92
C TYR A 94 -4.70 -11.64 9.78
N ALA A 95 -5.05 -10.49 9.23
CA ALA A 95 -5.05 -9.22 9.96
C ALA A 95 -6.06 -9.22 11.12
N MET A 96 -7.25 -9.79 10.94
CA MET A 96 -8.26 -9.89 12.00
C MET A 96 -7.87 -10.85 13.12
N LYS A 97 -7.07 -11.88 12.81
CA LYS A 97 -6.59 -12.88 13.78
C LYS A 97 -5.31 -12.44 14.51
N ASN A 98 -4.56 -11.52 13.90
CA ASN A 98 -3.27 -11.06 14.41
C ASN A 98 -3.28 -9.54 14.48
N ASP A 99 -2.90 -8.98 15.59
CA ASP A 99 -2.75 -7.54 15.68
C ASP A 99 -1.54 -7.10 14.82
N LEU A 100 -1.83 -6.28 13.79
CA LEU A 100 -0.81 -5.73 12.89
C LEU A 100 -0.35 -4.34 13.34
N LEU A 101 -0.91 -3.81 14.42
CA LEU A 101 -0.47 -2.53 14.97
C LEU A 101 0.74 -2.76 15.87
N PRO A 102 1.78 -1.91 15.79
CA PRO A 102 2.87 -1.93 16.76
C PRO A 102 2.36 -1.70 18.18
N THR A 103 2.97 -2.33 19.15
CA THR A 103 2.60 -2.15 20.56
C THR A 103 2.58 -0.66 20.93
N GLY A 104 1.46 -0.22 21.54
CA GLY A 104 1.26 1.18 21.93
C GLY A 104 0.92 2.13 20.78
N PHE A 105 0.55 1.60 19.62
CA PHE A 105 0.06 2.40 18.50
C PHE A 105 -1.43 2.70 18.70
N GLU A 106 -1.79 3.97 18.66
CA GLU A 106 -3.16 4.48 18.74
C GLU A 106 -3.58 5.00 17.37
N VAL A 107 -4.55 4.35 16.73
CA VAL A 107 -5.06 4.75 15.41
C VAL A 107 -5.84 6.05 15.52
N GLU A 108 -5.47 7.06 14.76
CA GLU A 108 -6.22 8.32 14.65
C GLU A 108 -7.04 8.36 13.35
N ARG A 109 -6.45 7.92 12.24
CA ARG A 109 -7.09 7.93 10.91
C ARG A 109 -6.58 6.80 10.04
N VAL A 110 -7.40 6.41 9.06
CA VAL A 110 -7.04 5.48 7.98
C VAL A 110 -7.25 6.17 6.64
N GLU A 111 -6.50 5.75 5.60
CA GLU A 111 -6.53 6.34 4.26
C GLU A 111 -6.45 7.88 4.31
N GLN A 112 -5.54 8.38 5.14
CA GLN A 112 -5.38 9.82 5.38
C GLN A 112 -4.75 10.50 4.17
N SER A 113 -5.54 11.27 3.44
CA SER A 113 -5.02 12.19 2.42
C SER A 113 -4.34 13.39 3.09
N LEU A 114 -3.12 13.65 2.68
CA LEU A 114 -2.39 14.87 3.01
C LEU A 114 -2.32 15.74 1.74
N GLY A 115 -3.47 16.29 1.34
CA GLY A 115 -3.77 16.91 0.05
C GLY A 115 -2.66 17.79 -0.54
N ASP A 116 -2.15 18.76 0.23
CA ASP A 116 -1.09 19.69 -0.21
C ASP A 116 0.24 18.99 -0.48
N TYR A 117 0.43 17.79 0.05
CA TYR A 117 1.64 16.97 -0.08
C TYR A 117 1.49 15.83 -1.07
N ASN A 118 0.32 15.71 -1.72
CA ASN A 118 0.03 14.71 -2.75
C ASN A 118 0.40 13.27 -2.31
N CYS A 119 0.00 12.90 -1.11
CA CYS A 119 0.17 11.55 -0.58
C CYS A 119 -1.04 11.11 0.25
N ILE A 120 -1.22 9.79 0.31
CA ILE A 120 -2.21 9.12 1.16
C ILE A 120 -1.42 8.16 2.04
N LEU A 121 -1.68 8.22 3.34
CA LEU A 121 -1.11 7.32 4.34
C LEU A 121 -2.17 6.29 4.74
N ASP A 122 -1.81 5.00 4.72
CA ASP A 122 -2.76 3.93 4.98
C ASP A 122 -3.34 3.99 6.40
N VAL A 123 -2.47 4.14 7.41
CA VAL A 123 -2.88 4.37 8.80
C VAL A 123 -2.00 5.44 9.43
N VAL A 124 -2.62 6.43 10.01
CA VAL A 124 -1.96 7.47 10.81
C VAL A 124 -2.40 7.35 12.27
N GLY A 125 -1.47 7.52 13.16
CA GLY A 125 -1.72 7.48 14.58
C GLY A 125 -0.58 8.00 15.41
N LYS A 126 -0.62 7.66 16.70
CA LYS A 126 0.41 7.99 17.66
C LYS A 126 0.98 6.75 18.32
N LYS A 127 2.26 6.79 18.60
CA LYS A 127 2.93 5.83 19.48
C LYS A 127 3.70 6.62 20.55
N ASN A 128 3.39 6.36 21.82
CA ASN A 128 3.92 7.13 22.94
C ASN A 128 3.71 8.66 22.78
N GLY A 129 2.56 9.06 22.24
CA GLY A 129 2.20 10.48 22.01
C GLY A 129 2.86 11.15 20.81
N LYS A 130 3.72 10.45 20.06
CA LYS A 130 4.39 10.96 18.85
C LYS A 130 3.70 10.50 17.57
N PRO A 131 3.60 11.37 16.54
CA PRO A 131 2.99 10.98 15.27
C PRO A 131 3.81 9.88 14.58
N THR A 132 3.11 8.90 14.04
CA THR A 132 3.68 7.80 13.27
C THR A 132 2.65 7.28 12.27
N PHE A 133 3.07 6.42 11.36
CA PHE A 133 2.17 5.80 10.39
C PHE A 133 2.54 4.35 10.11
N ILE A 134 1.59 3.63 9.55
CA ILE A 134 1.78 2.28 9.03
C ILE A 134 1.43 2.31 7.55
N ASP A 135 2.26 1.68 6.74
CA ASP A 135 2.07 1.51 5.32
C ASP A 135 1.94 0.01 4.99
N TRP A 136 0.86 -0.33 4.29
CA TRP A 136 0.57 -1.70 3.91
C TRP A 136 1.05 -2.00 2.50
N LYS A 137 1.64 -3.15 2.31
CA LYS A 137 2.12 -3.61 1.01
C LYS A 137 1.62 -5.01 0.72
N VAL A 138 1.14 -5.21 -0.50
CA VAL A 138 0.78 -6.53 -1.01
C VAL A 138 1.71 -6.89 -2.15
N LYS A 139 2.41 -8.01 -2.02
CA LYS A 139 3.37 -8.53 -3.01
C LYS A 139 2.90 -9.87 -3.54
N ASN A 140 2.58 -9.95 -4.81
CA ASN A 140 2.04 -11.16 -5.43
C ASN A 140 3.10 -12.26 -5.66
N LYS A 141 4.34 -11.89 -5.98
CA LYS A 141 5.44 -12.85 -6.27
C LYS A 141 6.76 -12.32 -5.74
N LEU A 142 6.92 -12.29 -4.42
CA LEU A 142 8.21 -12.01 -3.82
C LEU A 142 8.89 -13.32 -3.47
N ARG A 143 10.09 -13.55 -4.00
CA ARG A 143 10.95 -14.65 -3.57
C ARG A 143 11.46 -14.33 -2.17
N LEU A 144 11.32 -15.28 -1.25
CA LEU A 144 11.66 -15.07 0.16
C LEU A 144 13.16 -14.83 0.40
N ASP A 145 14.02 -15.30 -0.49
CA ASP A 145 15.47 -15.03 -0.48
C ASP A 145 15.81 -13.56 -0.81
N TYR A 146 14.89 -12.81 -1.42
CA TYR A 146 15.04 -11.35 -1.67
C TYR A 146 14.25 -10.48 -0.68
N LEU A 147 13.63 -11.08 0.32
CA LEU A 147 12.76 -10.35 1.25
C LEU A 147 13.50 -9.25 2.00
N ASP A 148 14.68 -9.53 2.53
CA ASP A 148 15.46 -8.53 3.27
C ASP A 148 15.91 -7.37 2.36
N GLN A 149 16.28 -7.65 1.11
CA GLN A 149 16.61 -6.62 0.14
C GLN A 149 15.39 -5.74 -0.20
N GLU A 150 14.21 -6.33 -0.32
CA GLU A 150 12.98 -5.59 -0.57
C GLU A 150 12.63 -4.71 0.64
N LEU A 151 12.77 -5.24 1.86
CA LEU A 151 12.51 -4.49 3.09
C LEU A 151 13.50 -3.34 3.30
N GLU A 152 14.79 -3.51 2.95
CA GLU A 152 15.79 -2.43 3.06
C GLU A 152 15.47 -1.22 2.16
N LYS A 153 14.77 -1.40 1.05
CA LYS A 153 14.32 -0.28 0.21
C LYS A 153 13.41 0.67 0.97
N TYR A 154 12.52 0.14 1.83
CA TYR A 154 11.63 0.97 2.65
C TYR A 154 12.36 1.79 3.70
N ARG A 155 13.59 1.44 4.01
CA ARG A 155 14.44 2.18 4.94
C ARG A 155 15.06 3.45 4.34
N TYR A 156 15.35 3.46 3.04
CA TYR A 156 16.15 4.53 2.43
C TYR A 156 15.59 5.12 1.15
N ASP A 157 14.98 4.32 0.29
CA ASP A 157 14.77 4.69 -1.11
C ASP A 157 13.33 5.05 -1.46
N TRP A 158 12.37 4.56 -0.70
CA TRP A 158 10.95 4.70 -1.02
C TRP A 158 10.31 5.94 -0.41
N LYS A 159 9.10 6.28 -0.87
CA LYS A 159 8.31 7.41 -0.38
C LYS A 159 8.12 7.35 1.13
N GLU A 160 7.95 6.15 1.67
CA GLU A 160 7.74 5.85 3.07
C GLU A 160 8.90 6.31 3.94
N ALA A 161 10.13 6.22 3.42
CA ALA A 161 11.34 6.64 4.14
C ALA A 161 11.59 8.16 4.12
N ARG A 162 11.00 8.89 3.18
CA ARG A 162 11.34 10.30 2.91
C ARG A 162 10.13 11.21 2.88
N HIS A 163 9.24 10.98 1.91
CA HIS A 163 8.11 11.85 1.64
C HIS A 163 7.05 11.79 2.75
N TYR A 164 6.65 10.60 3.15
CA TYR A 164 5.58 10.42 4.15
C TYR A 164 5.96 10.97 5.54
N PRO A 165 7.15 10.67 6.10
CA PRO A 165 7.56 11.28 7.36
C PRO A 165 7.63 12.81 7.30
N TRP A 166 8.12 13.35 6.18
CA TRP A 166 8.16 14.80 5.99
C TRP A 166 6.75 15.40 5.95
N ALA A 167 5.88 14.88 5.08
CA ALA A 167 4.52 15.40 4.92
C ALA A 167 3.70 15.32 6.22
N LEU A 168 3.78 14.19 6.94
CA LEU A 168 3.08 14.04 8.21
C LEU A 168 3.64 14.98 9.28
N SER A 169 4.95 15.22 9.29
CA SER A 169 5.56 16.15 10.24
C SER A 169 5.17 17.60 9.97
N GLU A 170 5.07 18.01 8.71
CA GLU A 170 4.59 19.35 8.33
C GLU A 170 3.13 19.57 8.78
N VAL A 171 2.27 18.57 8.59
CA VAL A 171 0.85 18.64 8.97
C VAL A 171 0.66 18.64 10.50
N THR A 172 1.43 17.85 11.22
CA THR A 172 1.28 17.71 12.68
C THR A 172 2.10 18.72 13.49
N GLY A 173 3.06 19.38 12.87
CA GLY A 173 4.03 20.24 13.56
C GLY A 173 5.03 19.48 14.44
N GLN A 174 5.04 18.14 14.36
CA GLN A 174 5.92 17.28 15.14
C GLN A 174 6.67 16.30 14.25
N ARG A 175 7.93 16.04 14.56
CA ARG A 175 8.74 15.08 13.79
C ARG A 175 8.20 13.66 13.97
N VAL A 176 8.01 12.96 12.87
CA VAL A 176 7.83 11.51 12.84
C VAL A 176 9.18 10.86 13.12
N GLU A 177 9.29 10.09 14.18
CA GLU A 177 10.55 9.43 14.57
C GLU A 177 10.67 8.02 14.00
N GLU A 178 9.54 7.32 13.85
CA GLU A 178 9.47 5.97 13.32
C GLU A 178 8.21 5.76 12.47
N TYR A 179 8.23 4.74 11.65
CA TYR A 179 7.07 4.24 10.90
C TYR A 179 7.17 2.73 10.71
N SER A 180 6.05 2.10 10.40
CA SER A 180 6.02 0.66 10.17
C SER A 180 5.55 0.32 8.77
N VAL A 181 6.11 -0.75 8.21
CA VAL A 181 5.64 -1.37 6.97
C VAL A 181 5.16 -2.76 7.29
N VAL A 182 3.93 -3.08 6.87
CA VAL A 182 3.36 -4.42 6.94
C VAL A 182 3.21 -4.95 5.53
N MET A 183 3.89 -6.05 5.24
CA MET A 183 3.94 -6.64 3.91
C MET A 183 3.27 -8.00 3.89
N PHE A 184 2.22 -8.14 3.09
CA PHE A 184 1.56 -9.39 2.77
C PHE A 184 2.20 -9.97 1.51
N ILE A 185 2.79 -11.14 1.62
CA ILE A 185 3.43 -11.85 0.52
C ILE A 185 2.50 -12.99 0.10
N LEU A 186 1.87 -12.80 -1.07
CA LEU A 186 0.98 -13.79 -1.67
C LEU A 186 1.82 -14.86 -2.38
N GLY A 187 1.28 -16.06 -2.45
CA GLY A 187 1.93 -17.16 -3.13
C GLY A 187 1.70 -18.48 -2.38
N PRO A 188 2.36 -19.56 -2.80
CA PRO A 188 2.21 -20.88 -2.16
C PRO A 188 2.54 -20.83 -0.66
N GLN A 189 3.54 -20.04 -0.31
CA GLN A 189 3.91 -19.77 1.09
C GLN A 189 3.47 -18.35 1.44
N PHE A 190 2.21 -18.21 1.85
CA PHE A 190 1.72 -16.93 2.36
C PHE A 190 2.51 -16.52 3.61
N LYS A 191 2.98 -15.29 3.61
CA LYS A 191 3.74 -14.74 4.73
C LYS A 191 3.37 -13.29 4.96
N VAL A 192 3.30 -12.89 6.22
CA VAL A 192 3.18 -11.48 6.60
C VAL A 192 4.42 -11.08 7.38
N VAL A 193 4.99 -9.95 7.02
CA VAL A 193 6.18 -9.41 7.66
C VAL A 193 5.89 -7.98 8.07
N GLN A 194 6.21 -7.67 9.31
CA GLN A 194 6.14 -6.32 9.85
C GLN A 194 7.54 -5.85 10.23
N ARG A 195 7.86 -4.63 9.82
CA ARG A 195 9.12 -3.95 10.18
C ARG A 195 8.85 -2.51 10.58
N THR A 196 9.46 -2.09 11.67
CA THR A 196 9.50 -0.69 12.10
C THR A 196 10.85 -0.11 11.74
N TYR A 197 10.85 1.11 11.22
CA TYR A 197 12.03 1.85 10.78
C TYR A 197 12.12 3.17 11.50
N GLU A 198 13.29 3.52 11.97
CA GLU A 198 13.59 4.87 12.43
C GLU A 198 13.74 5.82 11.24
N VAL A 199 13.18 7.01 11.36
CA VAL A 199 13.27 8.04 10.31
C VAL A 199 14.65 8.67 10.30
N ASN A 200 15.35 8.55 9.19
CA ASN A 200 16.63 9.25 9.00
C ASN A 200 16.39 10.69 8.52
N TRP A 201 16.25 11.61 9.45
CA TRP A 201 15.96 13.01 9.16
C TRP A 201 17.01 13.70 8.29
N LYS A 202 18.28 13.30 8.31
CA LYS A 202 19.29 13.82 7.39
C LYS A 202 18.96 13.50 5.92
N VAL A 203 18.40 12.32 5.69
CA VAL A 203 17.95 11.88 4.36
C VAL A 203 16.67 12.60 3.95
N VAL A 204 15.69 12.70 4.87
CA VAL A 204 14.42 13.39 4.65
C VAL A 204 14.64 14.87 4.30
N GLU A 205 15.43 15.60 5.09
CA GLU A 205 15.71 17.02 4.88
C GLU A 205 16.45 17.27 3.56
N ARG A 206 17.47 16.44 3.23
CA ARG A 206 18.17 16.54 1.95
C ARG A 206 17.24 16.30 0.76
N TRP A 207 16.35 15.31 0.88
CA TRP A 207 15.37 15.03 -0.16
C TRP A 207 14.39 16.19 -0.31
N ALA A 208 13.85 16.74 0.78
CA ALA A 208 12.92 17.87 0.77
C ALA A 208 13.54 19.10 0.13
N GLN A 209 14.80 19.42 0.47
CA GLN A 209 15.55 20.54 -0.14
C GLN A 209 15.73 20.35 -1.66
N GLY A 210 16.00 19.12 -2.11
CA GLY A 210 16.16 18.81 -3.53
C GLY A 210 14.85 18.87 -4.34
N CYS A 211 13.73 18.49 -3.73
CA CYS A 211 12.43 18.43 -4.40
C CYS A 211 11.64 19.75 -4.32
N MET A 212 11.79 20.50 -3.22
CA MET A 212 10.95 21.68 -2.94
C MET A 212 11.67 22.99 -3.23
N GLY A 213 12.94 22.97 -3.56
CA GLY A 213 13.77 24.16 -3.66
C GLY A 213 14.06 24.82 -2.30
N PRO A 214 14.86 25.89 -2.24
CA PRO A 214 15.03 26.66 -1.02
C PRO A 214 13.68 27.28 -0.63
N LYS A 215 13.21 27.01 0.59
CA LYS A 215 12.09 27.77 1.17
C LYS A 215 12.54 29.25 1.18
N LEU A 216 11.94 30.05 0.30
CA LEU A 216 12.13 31.52 0.27
C LEU A 216 11.61 32.14 1.55
#